data_92e8e38081deea1dd905c52307b05896
#
_entry.id   92e8e38081deea1dd905c52307b05896
#
_cell.length_a   1.000
_cell.length_b   1.000
_cell.length_c   1.000
_cell.angle_alpha   90.00
_cell.angle_beta   90.00
_cell.angle_gamma   90.00
#
_symmetry.space_group_name_H-M   'P 1'
#
loop_
_entity.id
_entity.type
_entity.pdbx_description
1 polymer ?
#
loop_
_entity_poly.entity_id
_entity_poly.type
_entity_poly.pdbx_seq_one_letter_code
_entity_poly.pdbx_strand_id
1 'polypeptide(L)'
;RSKRFQNYDQKGWSFLSPEAATYLKDFGIEHLLIDTPSVDPEKDQGDLLAHKAFWQWPEHPRKKATITEFIYVPDEVVDGPYLLDLQMAAIVNDATFSRPLLYALEVL
;
A
#
# COMPACT_ATOMS: atom_id res chain seq x y z
N ARG A 1 13.59 9.32 7.49
CA ARG A 1 14.37 10.37 6.75
C ARG A 1 15.04 9.85 5.50
N SER A 2 15.60 8.64 5.49
CA SER A 2 16.35 8.11 4.36
C SER A 2 15.50 7.91 3.09
N LYS A 3 14.22 7.58 3.22
CA LYS A 3 13.36 7.25 2.07
C LYS A 3 12.88 8.44 1.26
N ARG A 4 12.85 9.67 1.82
CA ARG A 4 12.35 10.86 1.12
C ARG A 4 13.08 11.18 -0.19
N PHE A 5 14.38 10.87 -0.23
CA PHE A 5 15.24 11.16 -1.38
C PHE A 5 15.83 9.89 -1.99
N GLN A 6 15.27 8.72 -1.64
CA GLN A 6 15.78 7.45 -2.14
C GLN A 6 15.39 7.26 -3.59
N ASN A 7 16.38 6.98 -4.43
CA ASN A 7 16.16 6.53 -5.79
C ASN A 7 16.12 5.01 -5.80
N TYR A 8 15.00 4.46 -6.24
CA TYR A 8 14.76 3.01 -6.33
C TYR A 8 15.09 2.43 -7.70
N ASP A 9 15.42 3.29 -8.68
CA ASP A 9 15.67 2.85 -10.06
C ASP A 9 16.80 1.82 -10.11
N GLN A 10 16.49 0.65 -10.64
CA GLN A 10 17.40 -0.49 -10.83
C GLN A 10 18.09 -1.02 -9.55
N LYS A 11 17.67 -0.58 -8.37
CA LYS A 11 18.26 -1.01 -7.08
C LYS A 11 17.41 -2.01 -6.32
N GLY A 12 16.18 -2.24 -6.80
CA GLY A 12 15.21 -3.03 -6.09
C GLY A 12 14.71 -2.35 -4.80
N TRP A 13 13.75 -2.95 -4.16
CA TRP A 13 13.17 -2.52 -2.89
C TRP A 13 12.71 -3.71 -2.06
N SER A 14 12.46 -3.47 -0.78
CA SER A 14 11.78 -4.45 0.08
C SER A 14 10.33 -4.62 -0.35
N PHE A 15 9.86 -5.84 -0.37
CA PHE A 15 8.51 -6.21 -0.81
C PHE A 15 7.86 -7.19 0.17
N LEU A 16 6.57 -7.44 0.00
CA LEU A 16 5.84 -8.41 0.78
C LEU A 16 5.90 -9.79 0.12
N SER A 17 6.08 -10.84 0.93
CA SER A 17 5.81 -12.18 0.43
C SER A 17 4.29 -12.40 0.28
N PRO A 18 3.84 -13.34 -0.56
CA PRO A 18 2.43 -13.70 -0.66
C PRO A 18 1.82 -14.09 0.71
N GLU A 19 2.60 -14.77 1.55
CA GLU A 19 2.18 -15.14 2.91
C GLU A 19 1.98 -13.92 3.81
N ALA A 20 2.87 -12.93 3.74
CA ALA A 20 2.73 -11.68 4.48
C ALA A 20 1.49 -10.89 4.01
N ALA A 21 1.26 -10.81 2.71
CA ALA A 21 0.07 -10.18 2.14
C ALA A 21 -1.22 -10.91 2.57
N THR A 22 -1.21 -12.23 2.58
CA THR A 22 -2.31 -13.07 3.07
C THR A 22 -2.55 -12.82 4.57
N TYR A 23 -1.49 -12.74 5.37
CA TYR A 23 -1.60 -12.45 6.80
C TYR A 23 -2.29 -11.10 7.06
N LEU A 24 -1.88 -10.05 6.36
CA LEU A 24 -2.51 -8.72 6.48
C LEU A 24 -3.99 -8.77 6.10
N LYS A 25 -4.33 -9.47 5.02
CA LYS A 25 -5.72 -9.70 4.60
C LYS A 25 -6.52 -10.43 5.69
N ASP A 26 -5.98 -11.52 6.23
CA ASP A 26 -6.67 -12.34 7.26
C ASP A 26 -6.80 -11.58 8.59
N PHE A 27 -5.87 -10.68 8.88
CA PHE A 27 -5.95 -9.76 10.01
C PHE A 27 -7.08 -8.71 9.86
N GLY A 28 -7.64 -8.56 8.67
CA GLY A 28 -8.76 -7.67 8.39
C GLY A 28 -8.35 -6.32 7.79
N ILE A 29 -7.11 -6.17 7.32
CA ILE A 29 -6.67 -4.95 6.64
C ILE A 29 -7.43 -4.81 5.33
N GLU A 30 -8.15 -3.72 5.17
CA GLU A 30 -8.88 -3.38 3.94
C GLU A 30 -8.09 -2.41 3.05
N HIS A 31 -7.43 -1.44 3.65
CA HIS A 31 -6.61 -0.45 2.94
C HIS A 31 -5.16 -0.56 3.40
N LEU A 32 -4.29 -1.02 2.52
CA LEU A 32 -2.86 -1.13 2.75
C LEU A 32 -2.14 0.05 2.10
N LEU A 33 -1.38 0.81 2.89
CA LEU A 33 -0.52 1.88 2.38
C LEU A 33 0.93 1.53 2.71
N ILE A 34 1.83 1.64 1.73
CA ILE A 34 3.22 1.22 1.87
C ILE A 34 4.17 2.25 1.26
N ASP A 35 5.32 2.43 1.88
CA ASP A 35 6.32 3.42 1.47
C ASP A 35 7.37 2.88 0.48
N THR A 36 7.12 1.71 -0.09
CA THR A 36 7.92 1.16 -1.18
C THR A 36 7.23 1.37 -2.52
N PRO A 37 7.98 1.35 -3.65
CA PRO A 37 7.40 1.52 -4.97
C PRO A 37 6.34 0.48 -5.34
N SER A 38 6.42 -0.72 -4.78
CA SER A 38 5.41 -1.77 -4.93
C SER A 38 5.42 -2.73 -3.75
N VAL A 39 4.29 -3.40 -3.51
CA VAL A 39 4.21 -4.55 -2.60
C VAL A 39 4.87 -5.80 -3.17
N ASP A 40 5.02 -5.88 -4.50
CA ASP A 40 5.74 -6.95 -5.19
C ASP A 40 7.17 -6.52 -5.54
N PRO A 41 8.09 -7.46 -5.83
CA PRO A 41 9.45 -7.14 -6.23
C PRO A 41 9.51 -6.43 -7.59
N GLU A 42 10.57 -5.65 -7.82
CA GLU A 42 10.80 -4.95 -9.10
C GLU A 42 10.80 -5.90 -10.31
N LYS A 43 11.36 -7.07 -10.13
CA LYS A 43 11.49 -8.10 -11.18
C LYS A 43 10.63 -9.31 -10.84
N ASP A 44 9.34 -9.18 -11.00
CA ASP A 44 8.37 -10.25 -10.75
C ASP A 44 7.79 -10.86 -12.03
N GLN A 45 8.25 -10.41 -13.20
CA GLN A 45 7.75 -10.83 -14.51
C GLN A 45 6.24 -10.60 -14.72
N GLY A 46 5.63 -9.71 -13.92
CA GLY A 46 4.20 -9.43 -13.94
C GLY A 46 3.36 -10.43 -13.14
N ASP A 47 3.98 -11.25 -12.32
CA ASP A 47 3.27 -12.25 -11.50
C ASP A 47 2.38 -11.62 -10.44
N LEU A 48 2.78 -10.48 -9.84
CA LEU A 48 2.00 -9.71 -8.87
C LEU A 48 1.46 -10.57 -7.72
N LEU A 49 2.32 -11.41 -7.13
CA LEU A 49 1.90 -12.43 -6.17
C LEU A 49 1.36 -11.83 -4.88
N ALA A 50 1.99 -10.76 -4.35
CA ALA A 50 1.51 -10.09 -3.14
C ALA A 50 0.19 -9.35 -3.40
N HIS A 51 0.06 -8.66 -4.53
CA HIS A 51 -1.21 -8.04 -4.95
C HIS A 51 -2.34 -9.08 -5.01
N LYS A 52 -2.11 -10.18 -5.73
CA LYS A 52 -3.10 -11.26 -5.88
C LYS A 52 -3.49 -11.87 -4.55
N ALA A 53 -2.51 -12.12 -3.67
CA ALA A 53 -2.76 -12.67 -2.34
C ALA A 53 -3.60 -11.71 -1.47
N PHE A 54 -3.27 -10.42 -1.45
CA PHE A 54 -4.01 -9.41 -0.70
C PHE A 54 -5.43 -9.21 -1.21
N TRP A 55 -5.64 -9.21 -2.53
CA TRP A 55 -6.96 -9.05 -3.16
C TRP A 55 -7.74 -10.34 -3.32
N GLN A 56 -7.20 -11.50 -3.02
CA GLN A 56 -7.78 -12.83 -3.30
C GLN A 56 -8.11 -13.03 -4.78
N TRP A 57 -7.23 -12.54 -5.64
CA TRP A 57 -7.42 -12.66 -7.08
C TRP A 57 -6.89 -14.01 -7.60
N PRO A 58 -7.59 -14.69 -8.53
CA PRO A 58 -8.84 -14.26 -9.20
C PRO A 58 -10.13 -14.84 -8.57
N GLU A 59 -10.05 -15.75 -7.58
CA GLU A 59 -11.19 -16.58 -7.15
C GLU A 59 -12.31 -15.76 -6.47
N HIS A 60 -11.95 -14.94 -5.47
CA HIS A 60 -12.92 -14.17 -4.68
C HIS A 60 -12.42 -12.73 -4.45
N PRO A 61 -12.39 -11.89 -5.50
CA PRO A 61 -11.78 -10.57 -5.39
C PRO A 61 -12.40 -9.68 -4.31
N ARG A 62 -11.57 -9.14 -3.44
CA ARG A 62 -11.94 -8.16 -2.41
C ARG A 62 -12.08 -6.77 -3.04
N LYS A 63 -13.22 -6.51 -3.66
CA LYS A 63 -13.46 -5.31 -4.50
C LYS A 63 -13.32 -3.97 -3.79
N LYS A 64 -13.39 -3.94 -2.46
CA LYS A 64 -13.23 -2.72 -1.64
C LYS A 64 -11.81 -2.55 -1.10
N ALA A 65 -11.00 -3.60 -1.16
CA ALA A 65 -9.63 -3.53 -0.66
C ALA A 65 -8.74 -2.75 -1.62
N THR A 66 -7.89 -1.90 -1.07
CA THR A 66 -6.97 -1.07 -1.85
C THR A 66 -5.53 -1.25 -1.39
N ILE A 67 -4.61 -1.09 -2.33
CA ILE A 67 -3.18 -0.96 -2.07
C ILE A 67 -2.75 0.41 -2.58
N THR A 68 -2.16 1.22 -1.70
CA THR A 68 -1.56 2.51 -2.05
C THR A 68 -0.07 2.42 -1.83
N GLU A 69 0.67 2.57 -2.90
CA GLU A 69 2.11 2.38 -2.93
C GLU A 69 2.85 3.70 -3.01
N PHE A 70 4.14 3.67 -2.69
CA PHE A 70 5.05 4.79 -2.84
C PHE A 70 4.62 6.03 -2.04
N ILE A 71 3.99 5.81 -0.87
CA ILE A 71 3.71 6.90 0.06
C ILE A 71 4.98 7.35 0.78
N TYR A 72 4.96 8.54 1.34
CA TYR A 72 5.97 9.02 2.27
C TYR A 72 5.32 9.33 3.62
N VAL A 73 5.81 8.68 4.67
CA VAL A 73 5.37 8.95 6.04
C VAL A 73 6.42 9.84 6.72
N PRO A 74 6.08 11.10 7.05
CA PRO A 74 6.99 11.98 7.79
C PRO A 74 7.36 11.43 9.17
N ASP A 75 8.56 11.78 9.66
CA ASP A 75 9.05 11.31 10.98
C ASP A 75 8.16 11.81 12.15
N GLU A 76 7.41 12.88 11.94
CA GLU A 76 6.48 13.46 12.91
C GLU A 76 5.21 12.61 13.10
N VAL A 77 4.89 11.73 12.15
CA VAL A 77 3.77 10.81 12.25
C VAL A 77 4.22 9.62 13.12
N VAL A 78 3.74 9.60 14.34
CA VAL A 78 4.03 8.51 15.29
C VAL A 78 3.03 7.36 15.11
N ASP A 79 3.41 6.17 15.55
CA ASP A 79 2.50 5.02 15.52
C ASP A 79 1.25 5.28 16.37
N GLY A 80 0.10 4.96 15.82
CA GLY A 80 -1.17 5.19 16.50
C GLY A 80 -2.36 5.28 15.56
N PRO A 81 -3.54 5.57 16.10
CA PRO A 81 -4.77 5.72 15.33
C PRO A 81 -4.86 7.11 14.69
N TYR A 82 -5.32 7.13 13.45
CA TYR A 82 -5.57 8.35 12.67
C TYR A 82 -6.87 8.21 11.88
N LEU A 83 -7.45 9.34 11.52
CA LEU A 83 -8.45 9.39 10.47
C LEU A 83 -7.72 9.49 9.13
N LEU A 84 -7.91 8.52 8.26
CA LEU A 84 -7.36 8.50 6.91
C LEU A 84 -8.37 9.05 5.91
N ASP A 85 -7.96 10.07 5.17
CA ASP A 85 -8.65 10.50 3.95
C ASP A 85 -7.89 9.93 2.74
N LEU A 86 -8.51 8.96 2.08
CA LEU A 86 -7.96 8.24 0.94
C LEU A 86 -8.83 8.54 -0.29
N GLN A 87 -8.28 9.29 -1.24
CA GLN A 87 -8.99 9.72 -2.44
C GLN A 87 -8.56 8.90 -3.64
N MET A 88 -9.44 8.83 -4.64
CA MET A 88 -9.14 8.31 -5.96
C MET A 88 -9.54 9.32 -7.02
N ALA A 89 -8.71 9.52 -8.04
CA ALA A 89 -9.10 10.32 -9.19
C ALA A 89 -10.25 9.64 -9.97
N ALA A 90 -11.14 10.43 -10.55
CA ALA A 90 -12.25 9.94 -11.37
C ALA A 90 -11.77 9.49 -12.77
N ILE A 91 -10.84 8.54 -12.78
CA ILE A 91 -10.22 7.99 -14.00
C ILE A 91 -10.43 6.47 -13.97
N VAL A 92 -10.92 5.92 -15.08
CA VAL A 92 -11.06 4.46 -15.24
C VAL A 92 -9.72 3.92 -15.76
N ASN A 93 -8.95 3.31 -14.87
CA ASN A 93 -7.68 2.66 -15.16
C ASN A 93 -7.41 1.57 -14.10
N ASP A 94 -6.37 0.78 -14.28
CA ASP A 94 -5.90 -0.22 -13.32
C ASP A 94 -5.28 0.41 -12.07
N ALA A 95 -4.73 1.62 -12.18
CA ALA A 95 -4.21 2.41 -11.07
C ALA A 95 -4.50 3.90 -11.26
N THR A 96 -4.50 4.66 -10.18
CA THR A 96 -4.71 6.10 -10.19
C THR A 96 -3.87 6.78 -9.10
N PHE A 97 -3.69 8.08 -9.25
CA PHE A 97 -3.02 8.88 -8.21
C PHE A 97 -3.92 9.10 -7.00
N SER A 98 -3.31 9.07 -5.82
CA SER A 98 -3.93 9.44 -4.55
C SER A 98 -2.98 10.35 -3.77
N ARG A 99 -3.54 11.19 -2.94
CA ARG A 99 -2.83 11.97 -1.92
C ARG A 99 -3.43 11.65 -0.56
N PRO A 100 -3.02 10.55 0.09
CA PRO A 100 -3.53 10.20 1.41
C PRO A 100 -3.24 11.29 2.44
N LEU A 101 -4.23 11.63 3.26
CA LEU A 101 -4.10 12.58 4.35
C LEU A 101 -4.44 11.91 5.67
N LEU A 102 -3.59 12.13 6.68
CA LEU A 102 -3.80 11.64 8.04
C LEU A 102 -4.18 12.81 8.94
N TYR A 103 -5.28 12.63 9.67
CA TYR A 103 -5.72 13.56 10.70
C TYR A 103 -5.54 12.93 12.07
N ALA A 104 -4.86 13.61 12.97
CA ALA A 104 -4.73 13.16 14.34
C ALA A 104 -6.10 13.09 15.00
N LEU A 105 -6.32 12.05 15.79
CA LEU A 105 -7.54 11.94 16.60
C LEU A 105 -7.33 12.62 17.95
N GLU A 106 -8.23 13.52 18.30
CA GLU A 106 -8.28 14.11 19.64
C GLU A 106 -9.17 13.26 20.54
N VAL A 107 -8.68 12.99 21.75
CA VAL A 107 -9.47 12.36 22.80
C VAL A 107 -10.14 13.48 23.58
N LEU A 108 -11.46 13.54 23.49
CA LEU A 108 -12.28 14.50 24.23
C LEU A 108 -12.53 14.05 25.68
#